data_04a16b9548ddb96a3793834e60f20de4
#
_entry.id   04a16b9548ddb96a3793834e60f20de4
#
_cell.length_a   1.000
_cell.length_b   1.000
_cell.length_c   1.000
_cell.angle_alpha   90.00
_cell.angle_beta   90.00
_cell.angle_gamma   90.00
#
_symmetry.space_group_name_H-M   'P 1'
#
loop_
_entity.id
_entity.type
_entity.pdbx_description
1 polymer ?
#
loop_
_entity_poly.entity_id
_entity_poly.type
_entity_poly.pdbx_seq_one_letter_code
_entity_poly.pdbx_strand_id
1 'polypeptide(L)'
;MKLTLIRHTSLQIEPGICYGQSDIDVAVSFADELARTQLKVADIGFDAVYSSPLQRCVKLAEALNLGEVAHDNRLKELHFGDWEMHAWDAIPRDIFDDWAHDYANKAPPNGETFSQLQQRGIQFLDEILQQHNGKNIAVITHGGMIRALLAHVLNMELKGLFRFTIDYGSMTQLEFGAAVPKINFVNL
;
A
#
# COMPACT_ATOMS: atom_id res chain seq x y z
N MET A 1 -2.69 -15.50 -11.98
CA MET A 1 -2.90 -14.02 -11.91
C MET A 1 -1.58 -13.38 -11.54
N LYS A 2 -1.21 -12.29 -12.23
CA LYS A 2 -0.11 -11.41 -11.78
C LYS A 2 -0.72 -10.17 -11.14
N LEU A 3 -0.24 -9.80 -9.97
CA LEU A 3 -0.69 -8.65 -9.20
C LEU A 3 0.48 -7.67 -9.04
N THR A 4 0.38 -6.51 -9.66
CA THR A 4 1.35 -5.43 -9.53
C THR A 4 0.82 -4.39 -8.55
N LEU A 5 1.42 -4.32 -7.38
CA LEU A 5 1.15 -3.34 -6.34
C LEU A 5 2.03 -2.11 -6.58
N ILE A 6 1.45 -0.93 -6.71
CA ILE A 6 2.15 0.32 -6.95
C ILE A 6 1.92 1.24 -5.75
N ARG A 7 2.98 1.65 -5.08
CA ARG A 7 2.87 2.65 -4.02
C ARG A 7 2.65 4.04 -4.64
N HIS A 8 1.74 4.84 -4.05
CA HIS A 8 1.56 6.24 -4.44
C HIS A 8 2.89 7.03 -4.40
N THR A 9 2.94 8.18 -5.07
CA THR A 9 4.07 9.11 -5.09
C THR A 9 4.21 9.88 -3.77
N SER A 10 5.28 10.66 -3.64
CA SER A 10 5.52 11.54 -2.48
C SER A 10 4.35 12.49 -2.22
N LEU A 11 4.22 12.94 -0.99
CA LEU A 11 3.11 13.75 -0.49
C LEU A 11 3.54 15.18 -0.16
N GLN A 12 2.59 16.09 -0.23
CA GLN A 12 2.75 17.46 0.21
C GLN A 12 2.58 17.56 1.74
N ILE A 13 3.56 17.03 2.45
CA ILE A 13 3.57 16.98 3.92
C ILE A 13 5.01 17.15 4.43
N GLU A 14 5.16 17.76 5.59
CA GLU A 14 6.46 17.88 6.24
C GLU A 14 6.98 16.50 6.68
N PRO A 15 8.30 16.28 6.55
CA PRO A 15 8.91 15.04 7.06
C PRO A 15 8.62 14.82 8.53
N GLY A 16 8.40 13.56 8.91
CA GLY A 16 8.18 13.20 10.31
C GLY A 16 6.74 13.35 10.81
N ILE A 17 5.79 13.71 9.95
CA ILE A 17 4.36 13.74 10.29
C ILE A 17 3.72 12.38 10.01
N CYS A 18 2.96 11.87 10.97
CA CYS A 18 2.10 10.71 10.82
C CYS A 18 0.87 11.06 9.99
N TYR A 19 0.48 10.26 8.99
CA TYR A 19 -0.66 10.63 8.13
C TYR A 19 -1.66 9.51 7.82
N GLY A 20 -1.32 8.26 7.86
CA GLY A 20 -2.26 7.14 7.69
C GLY A 20 -3.34 7.31 6.62
N GLN A 21 -4.58 7.45 7.07
CA GLN A 21 -5.76 7.65 6.22
C GLN A 21 -6.14 9.12 6.01
N SER A 22 -5.42 10.06 6.62
CA SER A 22 -5.56 11.49 6.29
C SER A 22 -5.35 11.70 4.80
N ASP A 23 -6.24 12.48 4.18
CA ASP A 23 -6.30 12.59 2.72
C ASP A 23 -5.40 13.73 2.21
N ILE A 24 -4.09 13.46 2.17
CA ILE A 24 -3.04 14.40 1.80
C ILE A 24 -2.78 14.34 0.31
N ASP A 25 -2.55 15.52 -0.28
CA ASP A 25 -2.25 15.69 -1.69
C ASP A 25 -0.83 15.23 -2.06
N VAL A 26 -0.59 15.04 -3.35
CA VAL A 26 0.71 14.69 -3.90
C VAL A 26 1.67 15.88 -3.82
N ALA A 27 2.97 15.60 -3.71
CA ALA A 27 4.01 16.61 -3.68
C ALA A 27 4.21 17.32 -5.03
N VAL A 28 4.92 18.44 -5.03
CA VAL A 28 5.29 19.17 -6.25
C VAL A 28 6.13 18.33 -7.23
N SER A 29 6.82 17.30 -6.73
CA SER A 29 7.58 16.32 -7.53
C SER A 29 6.71 15.28 -8.26
N PHE A 30 5.37 15.37 -8.15
CA PHE A 30 4.45 14.38 -8.71
C PHE A 30 4.70 14.07 -10.19
N ALA A 31 4.90 15.11 -11.03
CA ALA A 31 5.09 14.92 -12.47
C ALA A 31 6.37 14.08 -12.78
N ASP A 32 7.46 14.33 -12.07
CA ASP A 32 8.72 13.61 -12.27
C ASP A 32 8.62 12.17 -11.74
N GLU A 33 7.95 11.96 -10.62
CA GLU A 33 7.73 10.62 -10.05
C GLU A 33 6.76 9.80 -10.91
N LEU A 34 5.70 10.44 -11.44
CA LEU A 34 4.77 9.84 -12.40
C LEU A 34 5.52 9.36 -13.65
N ALA A 35 6.36 10.21 -14.25
CA ALA A 35 7.12 9.84 -15.45
C ALA A 35 8.00 8.60 -15.21
N ARG A 36 8.66 8.52 -14.05
CA ARG A 36 9.44 7.34 -13.67
C ARG A 36 8.57 6.09 -13.49
N THR A 37 7.40 6.24 -12.87
CA THR A 37 6.45 5.12 -12.67
C THR A 37 5.87 4.67 -14.01
N GLN A 38 5.53 5.60 -14.91
CA GLN A 38 5.06 5.28 -16.27
C GLN A 38 6.05 4.43 -17.05
N LEU A 39 7.36 4.73 -16.97
CA LEU A 39 8.40 3.92 -17.62
C LEU A 39 8.42 2.48 -17.10
N LYS A 40 8.16 2.27 -15.83
CA LYS A 40 8.15 0.93 -15.22
C LYS A 40 6.95 0.09 -15.67
N VAL A 41 5.82 0.71 -16.01
CA VAL A 41 4.58 0.02 -16.41
C VAL A 41 4.36 -0.02 -17.93
N ALA A 42 5.20 0.67 -18.71
CA ALA A 42 4.99 0.92 -20.15
C ALA A 42 4.74 -0.35 -20.99
N ASP A 43 5.46 -1.44 -20.67
CA ASP A 43 5.36 -2.70 -21.40
C ASP A 43 4.42 -3.73 -20.73
N ILE A 44 3.66 -3.30 -19.72
CA ILE A 44 2.76 -4.19 -18.97
C ILE A 44 1.32 -3.87 -19.36
N GLY A 45 0.65 -4.81 -20.02
CA GLY A 45 -0.79 -4.75 -20.24
C GLY A 45 -1.54 -5.20 -18.98
N PHE A 46 -2.48 -4.37 -18.50
CA PHE A 46 -3.33 -4.70 -17.36
C PHE A 46 -4.76 -4.98 -17.80
N ASP A 47 -5.37 -6.02 -17.24
CA ASP A 47 -6.76 -6.43 -17.52
C ASP A 47 -7.75 -5.72 -16.57
N ALA A 48 -7.31 -5.29 -15.40
CA ALA A 48 -8.09 -4.50 -14.45
C ALA A 48 -7.17 -3.63 -13.58
N VAL A 49 -7.70 -2.50 -13.13
CA VAL A 49 -6.98 -1.52 -12.30
C VAL A 49 -7.81 -1.18 -11.07
N TYR A 50 -7.21 -1.33 -9.91
CA TYR A 50 -7.81 -0.97 -8.62
C TYR A 50 -7.00 0.13 -7.94
N SER A 51 -7.66 0.95 -7.14
CA SER A 51 -6.99 1.99 -6.36
C SER A 51 -7.60 2.16 -4.97
N SER A 52 -6.76 2.47 -4.00
CA SER A 52 -7.21 3.10 -2.78
C SER A 52 -7.96 4.40 -3.12
N PRO A 53 -9.07 4.74 -2.43
CA PRO A 53 -9.82 5.96 -2.69
C PRO A 53 -9.15 7.23 -2.15
N LEU A 54 -8.00 7.13 -1.45
CA LEU A 54 -7.27 8.30 -0.99
C LEU A 54 -6.65 9.06 -2.17
N GLN A 55 -6.79 10.39 -2.19
CA GLN A 55 -6.48 11.23 -3.36
C GLN A 55 -5.10 10.99 -3.96
N ARG A 56 -4.09 10.72 -3.15
CA ARG A 56 -2.72 10.40 -3.59
C ARG A 56 -2.63 9.15 -4.47
N CYS A 57 -3.49 8.16 -4.21
CA CYS A 57 -3.59 6.95 -5.05
C CYS A 57 -4.47 7.21 -6.27
N VAL A 58 -5.59 7.92 -6.10
CA VAL A 58 -6.51 8.29 -7.18
C VAL A 58 -5.77 9.09 -8.26
N LYS A 59 -5.07 10.16 -7.87
CA LYS A 59 -4.29 11.00 -8.80
C LYS A 59 -3.24 10.20 -9.56
N LEU A 60 -2.53 9.28 -8.89
CA LEU A 60 -1.56 8.43 -9.57
C LEU A 60 -2.24 7.45 -10.53
N ALA A 61 -3.33 6.81 -10.11
CA ALA A 61 -4.07 5.84 -10.93
C ALA A 61 -4.63 6.49 -12.20
N GLU A 62 -5.25 7.66 -12.08
CA GLU A 62 -5.76 8.44 -13.22
C GLU A 62 -4.64 8.88 -14.16
N ALA A 63 -3.53 9.41 -13.62
CA ALA A 63 -2.41 9.89 -14.42
C ALA A 63 -1.62 8.76 -15.11
N LEU A 64 -1.56 7.57 -14.55
CA LEU A 64 -0.97 6.39 -15.20
C LEU A 64 -1.80 5.92 -16.39
N ASN A 65 -3.12 6.15 -16.39
CA ASN A 65 -4.05 5.83 -17.47
C ASN A 65 -3.96 4.36 -17.96
N LEU A 66 -3.93 3.43 -17.00
CA LEU A 66 -3.77 1.99 -17.26
C LEU A 66 -5.09 1.27 -17.61
N GLY A 67 -6.23 1.96 -17.57
CA GLY A 67 -7.58 1.47 -17.79
C GLY A 67 -8.59 2.09 -16.85
N GLU A 68 -9.83 1.58 -16.85
CA GLU A 68 -10.87 2.01 -15.92
C GLU A 68 -10.48 1.62 -14.48
N VAL A 69 -10.56 2.58 -13.54
CA VAL A 69 -10.10 2.42 -12.16
C VAL A 69 -11.27 2.11 -11.24
N ALA A 70 -11.25 0.96 -10.60
CA ALA A 70 -12.17 0.61 -9.52
C ALA A 70 -11.57 1.02 -8.15
N HIS A 71 -12.32 1.78 -7.36
CA HIS A 71 -11.88 2.19 -6.02
C HIS A 71 -12.36 1.19 -4.97
N ASP A 72 -11.44 0.82 -4.03
CA ASP A 72 -11.76 -0.10 -2.94
C ASP A 72 -11.23 0.42 -1.60
N ASN A 73 -12.13 0.58 -0.62
CA ASN A 73 -11.78 1.04 0.73
C ASN A 73 -10.84 0.10 1.48
N ARG A 74 -10.81 -1.19 1.15
CA ARG A 74 -9.92 -2.18 1.75
C ARG A 74 -8.45 -1.91 1.40
N LEU A 75 -8.18 -1.10 0.36
CA LEU A 75 -6.83 -0.73 -0.09
C LEU A 75 -6.24 0.50 0.62
N LYS A 76 -6.99 1.17 1.52
CA LYS A 76 -6.48 2.31 2.29
C LYS A 76 -5.26 1.94 3.13
N GLU A 77 -4.45 2.95 3.49
CA GLU A 77 -3.33 2.82 4.42
C GLU A 77 -3.79 2.47 5.84
N LEU A 78 -2.88 2.10 6.71
CA LEU A 78 -3.13 1.94 8.15
C LEU A 78 -3.77 3.20 8.71
N HIS A 79 -4.86 3.04 9.47
CA HIS A 79 -5.46 4.14 10.21
C HIS A 79 -4.69 4.37 11.51
N PHE A 80 -3.96 5.47 11.59
CA PHE A 80 -3.19 5.83 12.80
C PHE A 80 -4.02 6.60 13.83
N GLY A 81 -5.33 6.78 13.60
CA GLY A 81 -6.25 7.38 14.55
C GLY A 81 -5.81 8.78 14.98
N ASP A 82 -5.78 9.01 16.29
CA ASP A 82 -5.47 10.32 16.88
C ASP A 82 -4.01 10.78 16.65
N TRP A 83 -3.15 9.89 16.15
CA TRP A 83 -1.77 10.28 15.82
C TRP A 83 -1.64 10.96 14.46
N GLU A 84 -2.67 10.85 13.60
CA GLU A 84 -2.61 11.44 12.28
C GLU A 84 -2.49 12.96 12.34
N MET A 85 -1.68 13.51 11.45
CA MET A 85 -1.34 14.94 11.34
C MET A 85 -0.52 15.50 12.52
N HIS A 86 0.02 14.64 13.37
CA HIS A 86 0.97 15.01 14.40
C HIS A 86 2.38 14.50 14.06
N ALA A 87 3.40 15.17 14.56
CA ALA A 87 4.77 14.69 14.41
C ALA A 87 4.98 13.41 15.23
N TRP A 88 5.71 12.44 14.69
CA TRP A 88 6.00 11.18 15.39
C TRP A 88 6.70 11.39 16.73
N ASP A 89 7.55 12.41 16.83
CA ASP A 89 8.28 12.76 18.07
C ASP A 89 7.42 13.51 19.10
N ALA A 90 6.24 14.03 18.69
CA ALA A 90 5.26 14.63 19.58
C ALA A 90 4.35 13.59 20.27
N ILE A 91 4.35 12.34 19.80
CA ILE A 91 3.58 11.26 20.44
C ILE A 91 4.27 10.88 21.76
N PRO A 92 3.53 10.82 22.89
CA PRO A 92 4.11 10.43 24.17
C PRO A 92 4.84 9.08 24.07
N ARG A 93 6.10 9.06 24.55
CA ARG A 93 7.01 7.91 24.36
C ARG A 93 6.49 6.62 24.95
N ASP A 94 5.84 6.68 26.10
CA ASP A 94 5.25 5.52 26.76
C ASP A 94 4.17 4.85 25.89
N ILE A 95 3.30 5.65 25.24
CA ILE A 95 2.24 5.17 24.33
C ILE A 95 2.84 4.67 23.01
N PHE A 96 3.80 5.44 22.45
CA PHE A 96 4.45 5.06 21.20
C PHE A 96 5.27 3.78 21.35
N ASP A 97 6.07 3.67 22.42
CA ASP A 97 6.94 2.50 22.66
C ASP A 97 6.11 1.24 22.94
N ASP A 98 4.99 1.37 23.64
CA ASP A 98 4.06 0.27 23.87
C ASP A 98 3.45 -0.24 22.54
N TRP A 99 3.03 0.66 21.66
CA TRP A 99 2.59 0.32 20.32
C TRP A 99 3.71 -0.26 19.47
N ALA A 100 4.89 0.36 19.43
CA ALA A 100 6.01 -0.06 18.62
C ALA A 100 6.52 -1.46 18.99
N HIS A 101 6.35 -1.85 20.26
CA HIS A 101 6.71 -3.20 20.73
C HIS A 101 5.81 -4.29 20.15
N ASP A 102 4.54 -3.99 19.86
CA ASP A 102 3.57 -4.94 19.30
C ASP A 102 2.58 -4.26 18.32
N TYR A 103 3.08 -3.48 17.36
CA TYR A 103 2.28 -2.81 16.34
C TYR A 103 1.40 -3.75 15.50
N ALA A 104 1.73 -5.05 15.50
CA ALA A 104 0.92 -6.07 14.83
C ALA A 104 -0.48 -6.17 15.44
N ASN A 105 -0.57 -6.11 16.78
CA ASN A 105 -1.81 -6.38 17.53
C ASN A 105 -2.31 -5.17 18.32
N LYS A 106 -1.50 -4.12 18.48
CA LYS A 106 -1.89 -2.88 19.13
C LYS A 106 -2.25 -1.82 18.10
N ALA A 107 -3.34 -1.12 18.35
CA ALA A 107 -3.75 0.03 17.54
C ALA A 107 -3.33 1.34 18.20
N PRO A 108 -3.01 2.37 17.44
CA PRO A 108 -3.03 3.74 17.95
C PRO A 108 -4.42 4.09 18.48
N PRO A 109 -4.57 5.07 19.39
CA PRO A 109 -5.89 5.51 19.87
C PRO A 109 -6.82 5.85 18.70
N ASN A 110 -8.02 5.27 18.68
CA ASN A 110 -9.00 5.39 17.59
C ASN A 110 -8.51 4.94 16.19
N GLY A 111 -7.42 4.20 16.12
CA GLY A 111 -6.84 3.66 14.88
C GLY A 111 -7.10 2.17 14.67
N GLU A 112 -6.35 1.57 13.74
CA GLU A 112 -6.38 0.13 13.45
C GLU A 112 -5.03 -0.54 13.73
N THR A 113 -5.04 -1.85 13.98
CA THR A 113 -3.84 -2.69 14.06
C THR A 113 -3.34 -3.08 12.67
N PHE A 114 -2.06 -3.45 12.52
CA PHE A 114 -1.59 -4.05 11.27
C PHE A 114 -2.26 -5.39 10.96
N SER A 115 -2.73 -6.13 11.98
CA SER A 115 -3.53 -7.34 11.76
C SER A 115 -4.87 -7.03 11.09
N GLN A 116 -5.55 -5.95 11.48
CA GLN A 116 -6.80 -5.51 10.84
C GLN A 116 -6.56 -5.02 9.40
N LEU A 117 -5.51 -4.21 9.18
CA LEU A 117 -5.09 -3.81 7.84
C LEU A 117 -4.82 -5.03 6.94
N GLN A 118 -4.06 -6.01 7.43
CA GLN A 118 -3.76 -7.22 6.67
C GLN A 118 -5.03 -8.00 6.35
N GLN A 119 -5.94 -8.15 7.31
CA GLN A 119 -7.19 -8.89 7.11
C GLN A 119 -8.05 -8.27 5.99
N ARG A 120 -8.20 -6.93 5.95
CA ARG A 120 -8.95 -6.30 4.84
C ARG A 120 -8.22 -6.40 3.50
N GLY A 121 -6.89 -6.35 3.52
CA GLY A 121 -6.08 -6.58 2.31
C GLY A 121 -6.21 -8.00 1.78
N ILE A 122 -6.26 -9.02 2.66
CA ILE A 122 -6.49 -10.43 2.29
C ILE A 122 -7.88 -10.61 1.71
N GLN A 123 -8.92 -10.03 2.31
CA GLN A 123 -10.29 -10.10 1.78
C GLN A 123 -10.37 -9.52 0.35
N PHE A 124 -9.68 -8.41 0.08
CA PHE A 124 -9.56 -7.86 -1.27
C PHE A 124 -8.81 -8.83 -2.19
N LEU A 125 -7.67 -9.36 -1.76
CA LEU A 125 -6.85 -10.29 -2.55
C LEU A 125 -7.62 -11.54 -2.92
N ASP A 126 -8.33 -12.17 -1.98
CA ASP A 126 -9.12 -13.38 -2.20
C ASP A 126 -10.23 -13.15 -3.24
N GLU A 127 -10.88 -12.00 -3.19
CA GLU A 127 -11.92 -11.63 -4.15
C GLU A 127 -11.35 -11.48 -5.56
N ILE A 128 -10.26 -10.72 -5.73
CA ILE A 128 -9.66 -10.52 -7.06
C ILE A 128 -9.03 -11.80 -7.62
N LEU A 129 -8.54 -12.71 -6.77
CA LEU A 129 -8.06 -14.02 -7.19
C LEU A 129 -9.16 -14.87 -7.80
N GLN A 130 -10.37 -14.80 -7.27
CA GLN A 130 -11.55 -15.51 -7.81
C GLN A 130 -12.04 -14.88 -9.13
N GLN A 131 -12.02 -13.56 -9.23
CA GLN A 131 -12.56 -12.81 -10.37
C GLN A 131 -11.60 -12.77 -11.57
N HIS A 132 -10.30 -12.80 -11.36
CA HIS A 132 -9.28 -12.48 -12.36
C HIS A 132 -8.24 -13.58 -12.57
N ASN A 133 -8.67 -14.85 -12.62
CA ASN A 133 -7.75 -15.96 -12.86
C ASN A 133 -6.98 -15.77 -14.18
N GLY A 134 -5.65 -15.90 -14.12
CA GLY A 134 -4.76 -15.78 -15.28
C GLY A 134 -4.53 -14.34 -15.80
N LYS A 135 -5.12 -13.33 -15.17
CA LYS A 135 -5.08 -11.92 -15.57
C LYS A 135 -3.92 -11.15 -14.95
N ASN A 136 -3.60 -9.98 -15.53
CA ASN A 136 -2.67 -8.99 -15.00
C ASN A 136 -3.44 -7.85 -14.34
N ILE A 137 -3.23 -7.63 -13.04
CA ILE A 137 -3.97 -6.65 -12.25
C ILE A 137 -3.00 -5.60 -11.72
N ALA A 138 -3.34 -4.32 -11.87
CA ALA A 138 -2.67 -3.22 -11.20
C ALA A 138 -3.44 -2.79 -9.96
N VAL A 139 -2.75 -2.51 -8.87
CA VAL A 139 -3.33 -1.98 -7.63
C VAL A 139 -2.49 -0.82 -7.13
N ILE A 140 -3.07 0.37 -7.12
CA ILE A 140 -2.43 1.58 -6.60
C ILE A 140 -2.81 1.73 -5.12
N THR A 141 -1.81 1.67 -4.23
CA THR A 141 -2.03 1.61 -2.79
C THR A 141 -0.86 2.22 -2.00
N HIS A 142 -0.63 1.77 -0.78
CA HIS A 142 0.24 2.37 0.23
C HIS A 142 1.31 1.40 0.73
N GLY A 143 2.33 1.94 1.36
CA GLY A 143 3.47 1.17 1.85
C GLY A 143 3.11 0.14 2.93
N GLY A 144 2.21 0.48 3.85
CA GLY A 144 1.75 -0.45 4.90
C GLY A 144 0.94 -1.61 4.31
N MET A 145 0.01 -1.32 3.38
CA MET A 145 -0.78 -2.33 2.71
C MET A 145 0.10 -3.30 1.89
N ILE A 146 1.07 -2.78 1.12
CA ILE A 146 1.99 -3.63 0.34
C ILE A 146 2.78 -4.55 1.26
N ARG A 147 3.34 -4.03 2.36
CA ARG A 147 4.07 -4.84 3.35
C ARG A 147 3.18 -5.92 3.97
N ALA A 148 1.94 -5.58 4.32
CA ALA A 148 1.00 -6.52 4.93
C ALA A 148 0.63 -7.68 3.98
N LEU A 149 0.43 -7.39 2.69
CA LEU A 149 0.19 -8.42 1.66
C LEU A 149 1.45 -9.27 1.40
N LEU A 150 2.65 -8.67 1.38
CA LEU A 150 3.90 -9.41 1.30
C LEU A 150 4.07 -10.36 2.48
N ALA A 151 3.80 -9.91 3.71
CA ALA A 151 3.88 -10.74 4.90
C ALA A 151 2.91 -11.94 4.81
N HIS A 152 1.69 -11.71 4.32
CA HIS A 152 0.71 -12.78 4.11
C HIS A 152 1.22 -13.82 3.10
N VAL A 153 1.66 -13.39 1.92
CA VAL A 153 2.12 -14.29 0.85
C VAL A 153 3.36 -15.09 1.27
N LEU A 154 4.21 -14.51 2.11
CA LEU A 154 5.42 -15.15 2.63
C LEU A 154 5.19 -16.01 3.88
N ASN A 155 3.96 -16.09 4.42
CA ASN A 155 3.69 -16.66 5.75
C ASN A 155 4.60 -16.05 6.84
N MET A 156 4.91 -14.77 6.72
CA MET A 156 5.79 -14.05 7.63
C MET A 156 4.99 -13.37 8.74
N GLU A 157 5.50 -13.38 9.96
CA GLU A 157 4.91 -12.60 11.04
C GLU A 157 4.90 -11.10 10.72
N LEU A 158 3.82 -10.40 11.08
CA LEU A 158 3.68 -8.95 10.88
C LEU A 158 4.81 -8.13 11.52
N LYS A 159 5.45 -8.63 12.59
CA LYS A 159 6.65 -8.02 13.18
C LYS A 159 7.84 -7.88 12.21
N GLY A 160 7.79 -8.56 11.07
CA GLY A 160 8.79 -8.46 10.00
C GLY A 160 8.52 -7.40 8.93
N LEU A 161 7.40 -6.67 8.98
CA LEU A 161 6.94 -5.76 7.92
C LEU A 161 8.00 -4.75 7.47
N PHE A 162 8.70 -4.15 8.40
CA PHE A 162 9.68 -3.09 8.13
C PHE A 162 11.04 -3.60 7.63
N ARG A 163 11.18 -4.92 7.41
CA ARG A 163 12.32 -5.48 6.67
C ARG A 163 12.26 -5.18 5.17
N PHE A 164 11.08 -4.79 4.65
CA PHE A 164 10.93 -4.40 3.27
C PHE A 164 10.97 -2.88 3.13
N THR A 165 11.87 -2.40 2.29
CA THR A 165 11.79 -1.04 1.76
C THR A 165 10.72 -1.03 0.68
N ILE A 166 9.80 -0.10 0.75
CA ILE A 166 8.78 0.16 -0.28
C ILE A 166 8.80 1.67 -0.51
N ASP A 167 9.47 2.11 -1.55
CA ASP A 167 9.65 3.53 -1.87
C ASP A 167 8.42 4.12 -2.57
N TYR A 168 8.28 5.45 -2.57
CA TYR A 168 7.24 6.14 -3.33
C TYR A 168 7.40 5.85 -4.84
N GLY A 169 6.29 5.59 -5.54
CA GLY A 169 6.28 5.21 -6.95
C GLY A 169 6.95 3.87 -7.25
N SER A 170 7.28 3.06 -6.23
CA SER A 170 7.82 1.72 -6.42
C SER A 170 6.74 0.71 -6.78
N MET A 171 7.16 -0.37 -7.41
CA MET A 171 6.33 -1.51 -7.75
C MET A 171 6.78 -2.79 -7.04
N THR A 172 5.80 -3.62 -6.70
CA THR A 172 6.00 -4.97 -6.17
C THR A 172 5.08 -5.91 -6.94
N GLN A 173 5.60 -7.02 -7.48
CA GLN A 173 4.78 -7.94 -8.25
C GLN A 173 4.74 -9.33 -7.62
N LEU A 174 3.51 -9.80 -7.41
CA LEU A 174 3.15 -11.13 -6.94
C LEU A 174 2.55 -11.94 -8.09
N GLU A 175 2.80 -13.23 -8.14
CA GLU A 175 2.24 -14.13 -9.14
C GLU A 175 1.56 -15.32 -8.46
N PHE A 176 0.30 -15.53 -8.80
CA PHE A 176 -0.57 -16.59 -8.29
C PHE A 176 -0.99 -17.52 -9.43
N GLY A 177 -1.18 -18.80 -9.12
CA GLY A 177 -1.59 -19.81 -10.10
C GLY A 177 -0.81 -21.13 -9.97
N ALA A 178 0.28 -21.12 -9.20
CA ALA A 178 0.96 -22.34 -8.74
C ALA A 178 0.54 -22.65 -7.29
N ALA A 179 0.96 -23.81 -6.76
CA ALA A 179 0.69 -24.21 -5.39
C ALA A 179 1.23 -23.21 -4.34
N VAL A 180 2.28 -22.49 -4.69
CA VAL A 180 2.89 -21.46 -3.85
C VAL A 180 2.97 -20.17 -4.67
N PRO A 181 2.46 -19.03 -4.15
CA PRO A 181 2.64 -17.73 -4.78
C PRO A 181 4.11 -17.38 -4.94
N LYS A 182 4.45 -16.66 -6.03
CA LYS A 182 5.81 -16.18 -6.30
C LYS A 182 5.86 -14.67 -6.12
N ILE A 183 7.00 -14.17 -5.68
CA ILE A 183 7.35 -12.75 -5.69
C ILE A 183 8.34 -12.54 -6.83
N ASN A 184 7.93 -11.83 -7.87
CA ASN A 184 8.78 -11.59 -9.03
C ASN A 184 9.80 -10.50 -8.75
N PHE A 185 9.36 -9.43 -8.05
CA PHE A 185 10.23 -8.36 -7.55
C PHE A 185 9.54 -7.59 -6.41
N VAL A 186 10.35 -6.89 -5.61
CA VAL A 186 9.92 -5.97 -4.55
C VAL A 186 10.66 -4.66 -4.73
N ASN A 187 9.94 -3.53 -4.62
CA ASN A 187 10.51 -2.18 -4.63
C ASN A 187 11.29 -1.82 -5.91
N LEU A 188 10.79 -2.23 -7.06
CA LEU A 188 11.36 -1.88 -8.36
C LEU A 188 11.15 -0.39 -8.65
#